data_919c7491f902fea0bf58561c7b5876e9
#
_entry.id   919c7491f902fea0bf58561c7b5876e9
#
_cell.length_a   1.000
_cell.length_b   1.000
_cell.length_c   1.000
_cell.angle_alpha   90.00
_cell.angle_beta   90.00
_cell.angle_gamma   90.00
#
_symmetry.space_group_name_H-M   'P 1'
#
loop_
_entity.id
_entity.type
_entity.pdbx_description
1 polymer ?
#
loop_
_entity_poly.entity_id
_entity_poly.type
_entity_poly.pdbx_seq_one_letter_code
_entity_poly.pdbx_strand_id
1 'polypeptide(L)'
;MLTINKYKPKNHIRIVTAASLFDGHDAAINVMRRLIQATGAEVIHLGHNRSVQEIVDCAVQEDVQAIAITSYQGGHIEFFKYMKDLLKEKGRDDIKLFGGGGGVILPSEIEELHQYGITRIYSPDDGREMGLQGMINDLTEKSDFPVSTGKMSEIEKIKSKDINSIARLISSAECCSDIYADFLTEISKIADSKKIPVLGITGTGGSGKSSLVDELVRRFIDDFKDKTIAIISVDPSKRKTGGALLGDRIRMNSINHPRVYMRSLATRQANLAMSPFVKDAVNIVKAAGFDLVILETSGIGQSDTEIVEHSDVSMYVMTPEYGAATQLEKIDMLDFADVIAINKFDKRGALDALRDVKKQFQRNHELFETDIEKMPVYGTIASQFNDTGVNLLYKDLIKLISEKTNILFESTSDLFSHEHEKLQIIPPSRVRYLSEISETVRKYNNWSEKQAEIASDLFAFKKTKENIKNTETAKSIQEIYDNKELELDPKNKKILETWDSKVKNYSGDEFVYQVRGKDICVSTKTESLAHLKIPKISLPKYKDWGEILKWNLKENLPGEFPYAAGVFPFKREGE
;
A
#
# COMPACT_ATOMS: atom_id res chain seq x y z
N MET A 1 -15.14 8.18 35.65
CA MET A 1 -14.05 8.56 34.74
C MET A 1 -13.94 10.08 34.78
N LEU A 2 -12.81 10.63 35.22
CA LEU A 2 -12.56 12.08 35.15
C LEU A 2 -12.53 12.47 33.66
N THR A 3 -13.42 13.36 33.24
CA THR A 3 -13.42 13.92 31.88
C THR A 3 -12.21 14.86 31.78
N ILE A 4 -11.13 14.36 31.19
CA ILE A 4 -9.93 15.18 30.93
C ILE A 4 -10.27 16.14 29.79
N ASN A 5 -10.20 17.45 30.07
CA ASN A 5 -10.41 18.47 29.05
C ASN A 5 -9.31 18.39 27.98
N LYS A 6 -9.69 18.60 26.72
CA LYS A 6 -8.74 18.64 25.61
C LYS A 6 -7.88 19.90 25.72
N TYR A 7 -6.58 19.74 25.55
CA TYR A 7 -5.66 20.86 25.36
C TYR A 7 -6.03 21.63 24.09
N LYS A 8 -5.98 22.96 24.15
CA LYS A 8 -6.20 23.83 23.00
C LYS A 8 -4.86 24.47 22.62
N PRO A 9 -4.28 24.12 21.46
CA PRO A 9 -3.03 24.71 21.01
C PRO A 9 -3.14 26.22 20.81
N LYS A 10 -2.06 26.93 21.11
CA LYS A 10 -1.89 28.37 20.83
C LYS A 10 -1.33 28.59 19.43
N ASN A 11 -0.53 27.66 18.93
CA ASN A 11 0.08 27.70 17.61
C ASN A 11 -0.56 26.67 16.69
N HIS A 12 -0.35 26.82 15.39
CA HIS A 12 -0.65 25.77 14.43
C HIS A 12 0.37 24.64 14.58
N ILE A 13 -0.09 23.49 15.03
CA ILE A 13 0.79 22.33 15.27
C ILE A 13 0.72 21.37 14.09
N ARG A 14 1.89 21.00 13.59
CA ARG A 14 2.07 19.98 12.55
C ARG A 14 2.84 18.79 13.12
N ILE A 15 2.34 17.59 12.92
CA ILE A 15 2.91 16.37 13.51
C ILE A 15 2.99 15.28 12.45
N VAL A 16 4.17 14.70 12.26
CA VAL A 16 4.34 13.46 11.48
C VAL A 16 3.98 12.26 12.36
N THR A 17 3.21 11.34 11.81
CA THR A 17 2.86 10.09 12.48
C THR A 17 3.18 8.90 11.59
N ALA A 18 3.79 7.85 12.15
CA ALA A 18 4.13 6.61 11.45
C ALA A 18 4.24 5.42 12.41
N ALA A 19 4.20 4.20 11.88
CA ALA A 19 4.72 3.03 12.57
C ALA A 19 6.14 2.71 12.04
N SER A 20 7.00 2.21 12.93
CA SER A 20 8.41 1.94 12.63
C SER A 20 8.59 0.89 11.53
N LEU A 21 9.80 0.82 10.98
CA LEU A 21 10.19 -0.16 9.97
C LEU A 21 9.95 -1.59 10.48
N PHE A 22 9.41 -2.46 9.63
CA PHE A 22 9.02 -3.85 9.92
C PHE A 22 7.92 -4.01 10.98
N ASP A 23 7.24 -2.93 11.38
CA ASP A 23 6.11 -2.97 12.29
C ASP A 23 4.79 -2.88 11.52
N GLY A 24 3.99 -3.94 11.61
CA GLY A 24 2.65 -4.02 11.02
C GLY A 24 1.52 -3.62 11.99
N HIS A 25 1.83 -3.21 13.23
CA HIS A 25 0.83 -2.83 14.23
C HIS A 25 0.35 -1.39 14.00
N ASP A 26 -0.48 -1.17 13.00
CA ASP A 26 -0.98 0.15 12.61
C ASP A 26 -2.20 0.64 13.42
N ALA A 27 -2.87 -0.24 14.15
CA ALA A 27 -4.10 0.11 14.87
C ALA A 27 -3.87 1.22 15.92
N ALA A 28 -2.78 1.14 16.69
CA ALA A 28 -2.46 2.12 17.73
C ALA A 28 -2.21 3.51 17.14
N ILE A 29 -1.34 3.62 16.14
CA ILE A 29 -1.04 4.92 15.52
C ILE A 29 -2.26 5.48 14.80
N ASN A 30 -3.13 4.65 14.24
CA ASN A 30 -4.37 5.06 13.61
C ASN A 30 -5.38 5.68 14.61
N VAL A 31 -5.41 5.18 15.84
CA VAL A 31 -6.22 5.78 16.93
C VAL A 31 -5.57 7.10 17.37
N MET A 32 -4.28 7.10 17.67
CA MET A 32 -3.53 8.27 18.15
C MET A 32 -3.63 9.44 17.18
N ARG A 33 -3.36 9.24 15.88
CA ARG A 33 -3.45 10.30 14.88
C ARG A 33 -4.83 10.97 14.81
N ARG A 34 -5.91 10.19 14.99
CA ARG A 34 -7.28 10.73 15.01
C ARG A 34 -7.53 11.62 16.22
N LEU A 35 -6.98 11.25 17.38
CA LEU A 35 -7.07 12.03 18.60
C LEU A 35 -6.21 13.29 18.51
N ILE A 36 -4.99 13.20 17.99
CA ILE A 36 -4.13 14.35 17.71
C ILE A 36 -4.84 15.31 16.74
N GLN A 37 -5.39 14.82 15.63
CA GLN A 37 -6.17 15.63 14.70
C GLN A 37 -7.38 16.30 15.38
N ALA A 38 -8.01 15.62 16.34
CA ALA A 38 -9.17 16.15 17.07
C ALA A 38 -8.82 17.28 18.06
N THR A 39 -7.54 17.54 18.32
CA THR A 39 -7.07 18.72 19.07
C THR A 39 -6.95 19.98 18.21
N GLY A 40 -7.06 19.86 16.89
CA GLY A 40 -6.86 20.95 15.93
C GLY A 40 -5.52 20.88 15.19
N ALA A 41 -4.67 19.89 15.48
CA ALA A 41 -3.39 19.72 14.82
C ALA A 41 -3.53 19.20 13.36
N GLU A 42 -2.57 19.58 12.52
CA GLU A 42 -2.37 19.05 11.19
C GLU A 42 -1.47 17.81 11.28
N VAL A 43 -1.99 16.65 10.90
CA VAL A 43 -1.30 15.37 11.02
C VAL A 43 -0.88 14.87 9.64
N ILE A 44 0.43 14.76 9.43
CA ILE A 44 1.03 14.14 8.25
C ILE A 44 1.21 12.65 8.57
N HIS A 45 0.42 11.79 7.96
CA HIS A 45 0.45 10.36 8.25
C HIS A 45 1.15 9.58 7.17
N LEU A 46 2.23 8.88 7.55
CA LEU A 46 3.03 8.08 6.62
C LEU A 46 2.64 6.59 6.58
N GLY A 47 1.75 6.15 7.47
CA GLY A 47 1.35 4.74 7.54
C GLY A 47 2.32 3.89 8.36
N HIS A 48 2.47 2.64 7.97
CA HIS A 48 3.31 1.64 8.63
C HIS A 48 4.54 1.31 7.81
N ASN A 49 5.50 0.61 8.43
CA ASN A 49 6.71 0.11 7.77
C ASN A 49 7.55 1.23 7.14
N ARG A 50 7.83 2.29 7.91
CA ARG A 50 8.60 3.45 7.44
C ARG A 50 10.00 3.47 8.03
N SER A 51 10.98 3.73 7.16
CA SER A 51 12.37 3.93 7.55
C SER A 51 12.56 5.27 8.28
N VAL A 52 13.61 5.37 9.08
CA VAL A 52 14.00 6.61 9.75
C VAL A 52 14.21 7.73 8.74
N GLN A 53 14.88 7.44 7.62
CA GLN A 53 15.16 8.42 6.56
C GLN A 53 13.86 9.02 5.99
N GLU A 54 12.88 8.19 5.62
CA GLU A 54 11.59 8.66 5.07
C GLU A 54 10.85 9.55 6.07
N ILE A 55 10.86 9.18 7.36
CA ILE A 55 10.17 9.92 8.42
C ILE A 55 10.84 11.28 8.64
N VAL A 56 12.16 11.31 8.73
CA VAL A 56 12.92 12.55 8.96
C VAL A 56 12.85 13.47 7.75
N ASP A 57 12.99 12.95 6.53
CA ASP A 57 12.88 13.75 5.31
C ASP A 57 11.48 14.39 5.20
N CYS A 58 10.43 13.62 5.50
CA CYS A 58 9.08 14.16 5.57
C CYS A 58 8.97 15.26 6.64
N ALA A 59 9.49 15.03 7.85
CA ALA A 59 9.40 15.99 8.94
C ALA A 59 10.11 17.32 8.61
N VAL A 60 11.23 17.26 7.91
CA VAL A 60 11.98 18.43 7.45
C VAL A 60 11.21 19.17 6.34
N GLN A 61 10.72 18.46 5.33
CA GLN A 61 9.96 19.05 4.21
C GLN A 61 8.66 19.69 4.67
N GLU A 62 8.02 19.11 5.68
CA GLU A 62 6.74 19.58 6.24
C GLU A 62 6.92 20.60 7.37
N ASP A 63 8.15 20.91 7.78
CA ASP A 63 8.48 21.84 8.88
C ASP A 63 7.64 21.59 10.14
N VAL A 64 7.65 20.33 10.62
CA VAL A 64 6.81 19.92 11.76
C VAL A 64 7.43 20.26 13.10
N GLN A 65 6.60 20.41 14.14
CA GLN A 65 7.03 20.54 15.52
C GLN A 65 7.35 19.18 16.17
N ALA A 66 6.72 18.11 15.70
CA ALA A 66 6.89 16.81 16.33
C ALA A 66 6.76 15.63 15.36
N ILE A 67 7.37 14.52 15.78
CA ILE A 67 7.23 13.19 15.19
C ILE A 67 6.69 12.25 16.27
N ALA A 68 5.64 11.50 15.98
CA ALA A 68 5.04 10.53 16.89
C ALA A 68 5.03 9.13 16.23
N ILE A 69 5.75 8.19 16.83
CA ILE A 69 5.99 6.86 16.26
C ILE A 69 5.46 5.77 17.20
N THR A 70 4.83 4.76 16.62
CA THR A 70 4.59 3.49 17.32
C THR A 70 5.64 2.47 16.90
N SER A 71 6.15 1.70 17.88
CA SER A 71 7.10 0.62 17.64
C SER A 71 6.82 -0.53 18.61
N TYR A 72 6.27 -1.63 18.08
CA TYR A 72 5.91 -2.85 18.82
C TYR A 72 6.88 -4.00 18.53
N GLN A 73 8.04 -3.70 17.99
CA GLN A 73 9.06 -4.69 17.65
C GLN A 73 10.40 -4.35 18.29
N GLY A 74 11.35 -5.31 18.29
CA GLY A 74 12.73 -5.07 18.70
C GLY A 74 13.45 -4.06 17.79
N GLY A 75 14.56 -3.47 18.25
CA GLY A 75 15.32 -2.48 17.50
C GLY A 75 14.81 -1.04 17.66
N HIS A 76 13.88 -0.80 18.58
CA HIS A 76 13.33 0.54 18.84
C HIS A 76 14.38 1.51 19.40
N ILE A 77 15.36 1.04 20.17
CA ILE A 77 16.44 1.89 20.70
C ILE A 77 17.24 2.51 19.57
N GLU A 78 17.75 1.68 18.65
CA GLU A 78 18.52 2.11 17.50
C GLU A 78 17.69 2.98 16.57
N PHE A 79 16.43 2.64 16.37
CA PHE A 79 15.49 3.38 15.52
C PHE A 79 15.29 4.81 16.02
N PHE A 80 15.00 5.01 17.32
CA PHE A 80 14.80 6.33 17.90
C PHE A 80 16.10 7.13 18.00
N LYS A 81 17.22 6.50 18.38
CA LYS A 81 18.53 7.16 18.44
C LYS A 81 18.97 7.64 17.06
N TYR A 82 18.89 6.77 16.05
CA TYR A 82 19.22 7.14 14.68
C TYR A 82 18.33 8.28 14.15
N MET A 83 17.05 8.28 14.50
CA MET A 83 16.13 9.38 14.14
C MET A 83 16.57 10.70 14.77
N LYS A 84 16.98 10.71 16.04
CA LYS A 84 17.49 11.89 16.73
C LYS A 84 18.78 12.41 16.10
N ASP A 85 19.70 11.51 15.78
CA ASP A 85 20.98 11.87 15.14
C ASP A 85 20.77 12.45 13.77
N LEU A 86 19.90 11.85 12.95
CA LEU A 86 19.59 12.33 11.61
C LEU A 86 18.88 13.69 11.63
N LEU A 87 17.99 13.95 12.59
CA LEU A 87 17.38 15.27 12.79
C LEU A 87 18.45 16.33 13.13
N LYS A 88 19.38 15.98 13.99
CA LYS A 88 20.50 16.88 14.35
C LYS A 88 21.42 17.15 13.16
N GLU A 89 21.74 16.13 12.39
CA GLU A 89 22.54 16.26 11.16
C GLU A 89 21.87 17.20 10.15
N LYS A 90 20.53 17.09 10.02
CA LYS A 90 19.75 17.98 9.14
C LYS A 90 19.44 19.36 9.75
N GLY A 91 20.00 19.68 10.92
CA GLY A 91 19.81 20.98 11.59
C GLY A 91 18.39 21.18 12.15
N ARG A 92 17.69 20.09 12.48
CA ARG A 92 16.31 20.07 13.00
C ARG A 92 16.20 19.41 14.37
N ASP A 93 17.17 19.71 15.26
CA ASP A 93 17.16 19.24 16.65
C ASP A 93 15.99 19.81 17.48
N ASP A 94 15.32 20.83 16.96
CA ASP A 94 14.11 21.46 17.50
C ASP A 94 12.89 20.53 17.48
N ILE A 95 12.79 19.61 16.52
CA ILE A 95 11.67 18.70 16.36
C ILE A 95 11.59 17.72 17.53
N LYS A 96 10.43 17.66 18.18
CA LYS A 96 10.17 16.79 19.34
C LYS A 96 9.88 15.36 18.89
N LEU A 97 10.51 14.39 19.56
CA LEU A 97 10.32 12.97 19.27
C LEU A 97 9.46 12.31 20.35
N PHE A 98 8.35 11.73 19.93
CA PHE A 98 7.45 10.97 20.78
C PHE A 98 7.33 9.54 20.28
N GLY A 99 7.25 8.60 21.22
CA GLY A 99 7.11 7.19 20.90
C GLY A 99 6.22 6.43 21.87
N GLY A 100 5.87 5.21 21.47
CA GLY A 100 5.18 4.23 22.29
C GLY A 100 5.20 2.88 21.61
N GLY A 101 5.24 1.81 22.40
CA GLY A 101 5.27 0.43 21.90
C GLY A 101 4.62 -0.54 22.88
N GLY A 102 3.71 -0.05 23.73
CA GLY A 102 3.11 -0.86 24.79
C GLY A 102 4.18 -1.43 25.72
N GLY A 103 4.04 -2.69 26.10
CA GLY A 103 4.99 -3.37 26.97
C GLY A 103 6.28 -3.88 26.30
N VAL A 104 6.50 -3.59 25.01
CA VAL A 104 7.69 -4.03 24.28
C VAL A 104 8.91 -3.19 24.68
N ILE A 105 8.71 -1.89 24.95
CA ILE A 105 9.78 -0.99 25.37
C ILE A 105 9.86 -1.04 26.90
N LEU A 106 10.99 -1.51 27.44
CA LEU A 106 11.18 -1.68 28.86
C LEU A 106 11.41 -0.33 29.57
N PRO A 107 11.08 -0.20 30.87
CA PRO A 107 11.31 1.04 31.64
C PRO A 107 12.75 1.54 31.58
N SER A 108 13.75 0.65 31.66
CA SER A 108 15.17 1.01 31.53
C SER A 108 15.52 1.57 30.15
N GLU A 109 14.90 1.04 29.10
CA GLU A 109 15.10 1.50 27.72
C GLU A 109 14.43 2.87 27.49
N ILE A 110 13.27 3.09 28.12
CA ILE A 110 12.60 4.40 28.12
C ILE A 110 13.51 5.46 28.76
N GLU A 111 14.13 5.12 29.89
CA GLU A 111 15.06 6.03 30.58
C GLU A 111 16.30 6.32 29.73
N GLU A 112 16.87 5.30 29.09
CA GLU A 112 18.00 5.45 28.16
C GLU A 112 17.65 6.36 26.98
N LEU A 113 16.48 6.18 26.37
CA LEU A 113 16.00 7.01 25.27
C LEU A 113 15.75 8.46 25.69
N HIS A 114 15.19 8.69 26.89
CA HIS A 114 15.01 10.05 27.43
C HIS A 114 16.35 10.74 27.66
N GLN A 115 17.35 10.02 28.22
CA GLN A 115 18.71 10.55 28.41
C GLN A 115 19.39 10.87 27.09
N TYR A 116 19.10 10.12 26.02
CA TYR A 116 19.60 10.38 24.67
C TYR A 116 19.00 11.62 24.01
N GLY A 117 17.90 12.12 24.55
CA GLY A 117 17.22 13.33 24.05
C GLY A 117 15.93 13.07 23.30
N ILE A 118 15.35 11.88 23.43
CA ILE A 118 13.98 11.61 22.97
C ILE A 118 13.01 12.31 23.93
N THR A 119 12.04 13.05 23.42
CA THR A 119 11.18 13.93 24.23
C THR A 119 10.30 13.14 25.21
N ARG A 120 9.65 12.08 24.73
CA ARG A 120 8.82 11.20 25.56
C ARG A 120 8.55 9.87 24.87
N ILE A 121 8.74 8.79 25.59
CA ILE A 121 8.24 7.46 25.25
C ILE A 121 7.12 7.14 26.25
N TYR A 122 5.92 6.89 25.75
CA TYR A 122 4.76 6.57 26.57
C TYR A 122 4.73 5.08 26.90
N SER A 123 4.75 4.78 28.20
CA SER A 123 4.60 3.44 28.74
C SER A 123 3.12 3.03 28.92
N PRO A 124 2.82 1.75 29.16
CA PRO A 124 1.49 1.33 29.59
C PRO A 124 1.02 1.98 30.89
N ASP A 125 1.94 2.32 31.80
CA ASP A 125 1.63 2.98 33.07
C ASP A 125 1.21 4.45 32.84
N ASP A 126 1.87 5.18 31.94
CA ASP A 126 1.41 6.50 31.50
C ASP A 126 -0.05 6.43 30.98
N GLY A 127 -0.37 5.36 30.25
CA GLY A 127 -1.73 5.14 29.76
C GLY A 127 -2.76 4.89 30.87
N ARG A 128 -2.36 4.26 31.98
CA ARG A 128 -3.22 4.04 33.17
C ARG A 128 -3.41 5.31 33.97
N GLU A 129 -2.35 6.09 34.16
CA GLU A 129 -2.35 7.31 34.97
C GLU A 129 -3.01 8.49 34.27
N MET A 130 -2.57 8.77 33.06
CA MET A 130 -3.00 9.95 32.29
C MET A 130 -4.23 9.65 31.41
N GLY A 131 -4.48 8.40 31.13
CA GLY A 131 -5.43 8.00 30.09
C GLY A 131 -5.01 8.47 28.70
N LEU A 132 -5.72 7.99 27.69
CA LEU A 132 -5.41 8.26 26.29
C LEU A 132 -5.45 9.77 25.96
N GLN A 133 -6.47 10.49 26.48
CA GLN A 133 -6.59 11.94 26.25
C GLN A 133 -5.49 12.73 26.97
N GLY A 134 -5.04 12.27 28.14
CA GLY A 134 -3.93 12.91 28.86
C GLY A 134 -2.60 12.78 28.12
N MET A 135 -2.29 11.59 27.55
CA MET A 135 -1.11 11.42 26.71
C MET A 135 -1.12 12.32 25.48
N ILE A 136 -2.30 12.47 24.84
CA ILE A 136 -2.45 13.37 23.69
C ILE A 136 -2.28 14.83 24.10
N ASN A 137 -2.80 15.23 25.25
CA ASN A 137 -2.61 16.57 25.77
C ASN A 137 -1.12 16.87 26.03
N ASP A 138 -0.40 15.95 26.69
CA ASP A 138 1.04 16.09 26.96
C ASP A 138 1.86 16.20 25.67
N LEU A 139 1.56 15.36 24.67
CA LEU A 139 2.20 15.42 23.36
C LEU A 139 1.93 16.78 22.70
N THR A 140 0.65 17.21 22.67
CA THR A 140 0.24 18.44 22.00
C THR A 140 0.84 19.67 22.69
N GLU A 141 0.85 19.71 24.02
CA GLU A 141 1.41 20.81 24.81
C GLU A 141 2.92 20.96 24.58
N LYS A 142 3.67 19.85 24.60
CA LYS A 142 5.11 19.86 24.32
C LYS A 142 5.47 20.22 22.88
N SER A 143 4.51 20.07 21.96
CA SER A 143 4.64 20.44 20.55
C SER A 143 4.15 21.86 20.27
N ASP A 144 3.55 22.56 21.24
CA ASP A 144 2.92 23.88 21.05
C ASP A 144 3.94 25.01 21.17
N PHE A 145 4.80 25.13 20.18
CA PHE A 145 5.74 26.24 20.02
C PHE A 145 5.67 26.79 18.60
N PRO A 146 5.97 28.07 18.40
CA PRO A 146 5.95 28.67 17.06
C PRO A 146 7.03 28.01 16.18
N VAL A 147 6.66 27.65 14.95
CA VAL A 147 7.65 27.31 13.94
C VAL A 147 8.56 28.49 13.70
N SER A 148 9.83 28.21 13.43
CA SER A 148 10.82 29.26 13.25
C SER A 148 10.40 30.19 12.12
N THR A 149 10.28 31.46 12.46
CA THR A 149 9.96 32.52 11.52
C THR A 149 11.06 32.64 10.46
N GLY A 150 10.68 32.63 9.19
CA GLY A 150 11.62 32.82 8.07
C GLY A 150 12.36 34.16 8.21
N LYS A 151 13.65 34.15 7.89
CA LYS A 151 14.48 35.34 7.87
C LYS A 151 14.79 35.74 6.43
N MET A 152 14.98 37.03 6.18
CA MET A 152 15.40 37.51 4.85
C MET A 152 16.67 36.80 4.33
N SER A 153 17.54 36.37 5.23
CA SER A 153 18.74 35.58 4.88
C SER A 153 18.45 34.21 4.29
N GLU A 154 17.24 33.68 4.44
CA GLU A 154 16.81 32.40 3.89
C GLU A 154 16.47 32.48 2.40
N ILE A 155 16.14 33.68 1.88
CA ILE A 155 15.90 33.90 0.45
C ILE A 155 17.13 33.50 -0.38
N GLU A 156 18.35 33.80 0.10
CA GLU A 156 19.57 33.39 -0.61
C GLU A 156 19.73 31.86 -0.59
N LYS A 157 19.36 31.20 0.52
CA LYS A 157 19.48 29.75 0.66
C LYS A 157 18.53 28.98 -0.22
N ILE A 158 17.33 29.50 -0.49
CA ILE A 158 16.39 28.80 -1.38
C ILE A 158 16.91 28.71 -2.82
N LYS A 159 17.80 29.64 -3.26
CA LYS A 159 18.45 29.55 -4.58
C LYS A 159 19.28 28.27 -4.74
N SER A 160 19.81 27.74 -3.65
CA SER A 160 20.49 26.42 -3.61
C SER A 160 19.57 25.26 -3.32
N LYS A 161 18.24 25.49 -3.32
CA LYS A 161 17.20 24.50 -2.98
C LYS A 161 17.34 23.91 -1.57
N ASP A 162 17.78 24.74 -0.60
CA ASP A 162 17.83 24.32 0.81
C ASP A 162 16.43 24.01 1.34
N ILE A 163 16.18 22.73 1.59
CA ILE A 163 14.86 22.21 1.96
C ILE A 163 14.35 22.83 3.28
N ASN A 164 15.25 23.03 4.25
CA ASN A 164 14.87 23.66 5.52
C ASN A 164 14.35 25.08 5.31
N SER A 165 15.06 25.88 4.50
CA SER A 165 14.66 27.25 4.21
C SER A 165 13.36 27.31 3.43
N ILE A 166 13.18 26.45 2.41
CA ILE A 166 11.93 26.35 1.64
C ILE A 166 10.75 26.03 2.59
N ALA A 167 10.90 24.99 3.42
CA ALA A 167 9.84 24.55 4.33
C ALA A 167 9.46 25.65 5.35
N ARG A 168 10.45 26.32 5.95
CA ARG A 168 10.25 27.43 6.89
C ARG A 168 9.59 28.64 6.26
N LEU A 169 9.94 28.98 5.04
CA LEU A 169 9.33 30.09 4.32
C LEU A 169 7.86 29.82 4.02
N ILE A 170 7.53 28.61 3.60
CA ILE A 170 6.13 28.21 3.40
C ILE A 170 5.37 28.27 4.73
N SER A 171 5.94 27.77 5.84
CA SER A 171 5.30 27.87 7.16
C SER A 171 5.11 29.33 7.61
N SER A 172 6.05 30.20 7.30
CA SER A 172 5.94 31.65 7.60
C SER A 172 4.81 32.32 6.82
N ALA A 173 4.66 31.96 5.52
CA ALA A 173 3.54 32.44 4.71
C ALA A 173 2.20 31.96 5.27
N GLU A 174 2.12 30.71 5.73
CA GLU A 174 0.90 30.12 6.31
C GLU A 174 0.49 30.72 7.65
N CYS A 175 1.46 31.07 8.50
CA CYS A 175 1.19 31.48 9.89
C CYS A 175 1.16 32.99 10.11
N CYS A 176 1.91 33.78 9.33
CA CYS A 176 2.21 35.17 9.63
C CYS A 176 2.32 36.03 8.36
N SER A 177 1.43 35.86 7.40
CA SER A 177 1.46 36.56 6.10
C SER A 177 1.56 38.08 6.22
N ASP A 178 0.89 38.69 7.21
CA ASP A 178 0.91 40.13 7.41
C ASP A 178 2.30 40.66 7.83
N ILE A 179 3.05 39.89 8.62
CA ILE A 179 4.39 40.23 9.09
C ILE A 179 5.42 40.07 7.96
N TYR A 180 5.16 39.16 7.02
CA TYR A 180 6.06 38.80 5.94
C TYR A 180 5.64 39.37 4.57
N ALA A 181 4.71 40.30 4.49
CA ALA A 181 4.16 40.85 3.26
C ALA A 181 5.25 41.38 2.29
N ASP A 182 6.21 42.15 2.80
CA ASP A 182 7.32 42.68 2.00
C ASP A 182 8.20 41.57 1.44
N PHE A 183 8.46 40.56 2.25
CA PHE A 183 9.25 39.38 1.91
C PHE A 183 8.55 38.51 0.84
N LEU A 184 7.24 38.26 0.98
CA LEU A 184 6.44 37.52 -0.01
C LEU A 184 6.38 38.27 -1.35
N THR A 185 6.38 39.61 -1.30
CA THR A 185 6.43 40.45 -2.49
C THR A 185 7.77 40.28 -3.23
N GLU A 186 8.89 40.19 -2.52
CA GLU A 186 10.20 39.96 -3.12
C GLU A 186 10.28 38.55 -3.72
N ILE A 187 9.80 37.54 -3.02
CA ILE A 187 9.71 36.15 -3.55
C ILE A 187 8.87 36.09 -4.81
N SER A 188 7.71 36.76 -4.85
CA SER A 188 6.85 36.81 -6.03
C SER A 188 7.60 37.38 -7.25
N LYS A 189 8.35 38.47 -7.08
CA LYS A 189 9.18 39.06 -8.16
C LYS A 189 10.23 38.05 -8.67
N ILE A 190 10.89 37.31 -7.78
CA ILE A 190 11.87 36.29 -8.17
C ILE A 190 11.16 35.16 -8.92
N ALA A 191 10.00 34.68 -8.43
CA ALA A 191 9.22 33.63 -9.05
C ALA A 191 8.77 33.99 -10.46
N ASP A 192 8.25 35.22 -10.65
CA ASP A 192 7.79 35.73 -11.95
C ASP A 192 8.94 35.82 -12.98
N SER A 193 10.15 36.05 -12.50
CA SER A 193 11.34 36.10 -13.39
C SER A 193 11.76 34.72 -13.91
N LYS A 194 11.38 33.63 -13.25
CA LYS A 194 11.86 32.26 -13.51
C LYS A 194 10.96 31.41 -14.39
N LYS A 195 9.85 31.88 -14.90
CA LYS A 195 8.94 31.18 -15.84
C LYS A 195 8.82 29.66 -15.63
N ILE A 196 8.68 29.19 -14.37
CA ILE A 196 8.62 27.77 -14.06
C ILE A 196 7.19 27.26 -14.26
N PRO A 197 6.96 26.16 -15.02
CA PRO A 197 5.65 25.65 -15.30
C PRO A 197 4.98 25.07 -14.05
N VAL A 198 3.67 25.29 -13.93
CA VAL A 198 2.82 24.73 -12.89
C VAL A 198 1.75 23.84 -13.53
N LEU A 199 1.75 22.57 -13.17
CA LEU A 199 0.72 21.61 -13.52
C LEU A 199 -0.30 21.52 -12.38
N GLY A 200 -1.52 21.96 -12.63
CA GLY A 200 -2.64 21.83 -11.71
C GLY A 200 -3.38 20.50 -11.89
N ILE A 201 -3.56 19.74 -10.83
CA ILE A 201 -4.25 18.46 -10.85
C ILE A 201 -5.41 18.47 -9.86
N THR A 202 -6.62 18.33 -10.38
CA THR A 202 -7.84 18.22 -9.57
C THR A 202 -8.69 17.03 -10.03
N GLY A 203 -9.82 16.80 -9.39
CA GLY A 203 -10.73 15.72 -9.77
C GLY A 203 -11.47 15.11 -8.59
N THR A 204 -12.36 14.18 -8.87
CA THR A 204 -13.27 13.60 -7.87
C THR A 204 -12.54 12.91 -6.72
N GLY A 205 -13.16 12.94 -5.54
CA GLY A 205 -12.67 12.20 -4.37
C GLY A 205 -12.55 10.70 -4.67
N GLY A 206 -11.40 10.12 -4.34
CA GLY A 206 -11.15 8.70 -4.59
C GLY A 206 -10.83 8.32 -6.04
N SER A 207 -10.70 9.27 -6.96
CA SER A 207 -10.31 8.98 -8.36
C SER A 207 -8.88 8.45 -8.52
N GLY A 208 -8.04 8.60 -7.50
CA GLY A 208 -6.65 8.15 -7.52
C GLY A 208 -5.67 9.22 -8.01
N LYS A 209 -5.97 10.51 -7.79
CA LYS A 209 -5.09 11.65 -8.13
C LYS A 209 -3.68 11.45 -7.62
N SER A 210 -3.50 11.29 -6.31
CA SER A 210 -2.18 11.15 -5.68
C SER A 210 -1.38 9.95 -6.21
N SER A 211 -2.06 8.84 -6.56
CA SER A 211 -1.41 7.71 -7.23
C SER A 211 -0.98 8.03 -8.66
N LEU A 212 -1.78 8.81 -9.38
CA LEU A 212 -1.44 9.27 -10.73
C LEU A 212 -0.30 10.29 -10.68
N VAL A 213 -0.31 11.19 -9.69
CA VAL A 213 0.81 12.13 -9.44
C VAL A 213 2.10 11.36 -9.16
N ASP A 214 2.07 10.32 -8.31
CA ASP A 214 3.24 9.48 -8.04
C ASP A 214 3.81 8.84 -9.32
N GLU A 215 2.93 8.33 -10.18
CA GLU A 215 3.30 7.77 -11.49
C GLU A 215 3.88 8.82 -12.47
N LEU A 216 3.34 10.04 -12.47
CA LEU A 216 3.88 11.14 -13.29
C LEU A 216 5.24 11.61 -12.78
N VAL A 217 5.39 11.77 -11.46
CA VAL A 217 6.67 12.15 -10.82
C VAL A 217 7.74 11.11 -11.10
N ARG A 218 7.43 9.83 -10.98
CA ARG A 218 8.38 8.74 -11.28
C ARG A 218 8.88 8.83 -12.72
N ARG A 219 7.97 8.99 -13.68
CA ARG A 219 8.34 9.14 -15.09
C ARG A 219 9.19 10.39 -15.34
N PHE A 220 8.86 11.50 -14.69
CA PHE A 220 9.63 12.74 -14.82
C PHE A 220 11.07 12.58 -14.31
N ILE A 221 11.25 11.92 -13.17
CA ILE A 221 12.58 11.68 -12.60
C ILE A 221 13.39 10.70 -13.47
N ASP A 222 12.73 9.71 -14.05
CA ASP A 222 13.35 8.72 -14.91
C ASP A 222 13.72 9.30 -16.27
N ASP A 223 12.90 10.17 -16.83
CA ASP A 223 13.09 10.82 -18.10
C ASP A 223 14.17 11.94 -18.03
N PHE A 224 14.08 12.79 -17.01
CA PHE A 224 15.00 13.92 -16.82
C PHE A 224 15.94 13.68 -15.64
N LYS A 225 17.18 13.30 -15.91
CA LYS A 225 18.15 12.92 -14.87
C LYS A 225 18.68 14.10 -14.03
N ASP A 226 18.60 15.30 -14.54
CA ASP A 226 19.12 16.56 -13.95
C ASP A 226 18.02 17.48 -13.39
N LYS A 227 16.77 17.26 -13.76
CA LYS A 227 15.65 18.14 -13.38
C LYS A 227 15.07 17.80 -12.01
N THR A 228 14.48 18.81 -11.41
CA THR A 228 13.89 18.78 -10.07
C THR A 228 12.40 19.11 -10.14
N ILE A 229 11.62 18.52 -9.25
CA ILE A 229 10.17 18.71 -9.20
C ILE A 229 9.69 19.04 -7.78
N ALA A 230 8.77 19.98 -7.66
CA ALA A 230 8.10 20.29 -6.41
C ALA A 230 6.61 19.93 -6.48
N ILE A 231 6.07 19.38 -5.41
CA ILE A 231 4.66 19.02 -5.27
C ILE A 231 4.07 19.81 -4.11
N ILE A 232 3.00 20.55 -4.38
CA ILE A 232 2.18 21.21 -3.36
C ILE A 232 0.82 20.50 -3.38
N SER A 233 0.52 19.77 -2.30
CA SER A 233 -0.75 19.06 -2.15
C SER A 233 -1.63 19.76 -1.14
N VAL A 234 -2.92 19.90 -1.43
CA VAL A 234 -3.89 20.59 -0.57
C VAL A 234 -4.96 19.61 -0.09
N ASP A 235 -5.03 19.39 1.21
CA ASP A 235 -6.01 18.52 1.87
C ASP A 235 -7.06 19.32 2.67
N PRO A 236 -8.31 18.82 2.77
CA PRO A 236 -9.37 19.53 3.46
C PRO A 236 -9.23 19.45 4.98
N SER A 237 -9.50 20.56 5.66
CA SER A 237 -9.59 20.62 7.11
C SER A 237 -10.96 20.16 7.62
N LYS A 238 -10.99 19.54 8.81
CA LYS A 238 -12.25 19.16 9.46
C LYS A 238 -12.99 20.37 10.02
N ARG A 239 -14.23 20.57 9.58
CA ARG A 239 -15.09 21.66 10.07
C ARG A 239 -15.20 21.74 11.60
N LYS A 240 -15.33 20.60 12.29
CA LYS A 240 -15.59 20.54 13.72
C LYS A 240 -14.38 20.88 14.59
N THR A 241 -13.17 20.56 14.14
CA THR A 241 -11.96 20.63 14.98
C THR A 241 -10.91 21.58 14.44
N GLY A 242 -10.98 21.97 13.17
CA GLY A 242 -9.94 22.74 12.49
C GLY A 242 -8.71 21.91 12.09
N GLY A 243 -8.55 20.72 12.64
CA GLY A 243 -7.40 19.84 12.32
C GLY A 243 -7.53 19.19 10.95
N ALA A 244 -6.41 18.86 10.34
CA ALA A 244 -6.34 18.20 9.05
C ALA A 244 -5.62 16.84 9.14
N LEU A 245 -5.99 15.91 8.26
CA LEU A 245 -5.22 14.72 7.99
C LEU A 245 -4.61 14.88 6.60
N LEU A 246 -3.31 15.08 6.54
CA LEU A 246 -2.53 15.25 5.33
C LEU A 246 -2.01 13.86 4.93
N GLY A 247 -2.77 13.16 4.10
CA GLY A 247 -2.60 11.73 3.87
C GLY A 247 -2.04 11.34 2.49
N ASP A 248 -1.72 12.30 1.63
CA ASP A 248 -1.30 12.01 0.25
C ASP A 248 0.06 11.30 0.21
N ARG A 249 0.98 11.68 1.10
CA ARG A 249 2.31 11.07 1.19
C ARG A 249 2.31 9.56 1.40
N ILE A 250 1.31 9.00 2.06
CA ILE A 250 1.21 7.55 2.29
C ILE A 250 1.12 6.74 0.99
N ARG A 251 0.63 7.38 -0.07
CA ARG A 251 0.37 6.76 -1.38
C ARG A 251 1.47 7.03 -2.40
N MET A 252 2.38 7.96 -2.10
CA MET A 252 3.42 8.39 -3.01
C MET A 252 4.77 7.82 -2.58
N ASN A 253 5.43 7.08 -3.46
CA ASN A 253 6.74 6.50 -3.22
C ASN A 253 7.85 7.30 -3.93
N SER A 254 7.54 7.93 -5.06
CA SER A 254 8.49 8.71 -5.87
C SER A 254 8.97 9.99 -5.16
N ILE A 255 8.25 10.42 -4.13
CA ILE A 255 8.62 11.61 -3.34
C ILE A 255 9.86 11.42 -2.46
N ASN A 256 10.28 10.17 -2.22
CA ASN A 256 11.48 9.85 -1.43
C ASN A 256 12.78 9.98 -2.26
N HIS A 257 12.75 10.73 -3.34
CA HIS A 257 13.91 10.96 -4.22
C HIS A 257 14.53 12.34 -3.97
N PRO A 258 15.88 12.48 -3.95
CA PRO A 258 16.57 13.75 -3.63
C PRO A 258 16.18 14.95 -4.51
N ARG A 259 15.69 14.69 -5.73
CA ARG A 259 15.25 15.71 -6.68
C ARG A 259 13.77 16.09 -6.56
N VAL A 260 13.07 15.53 -5.54
CA VAL A 260 11.66 15.79 -5.30
C VAL A 260 11.47 16.49 -3.97
N TYR A 261 10.74 17.59 -3.99
CA TYR A 261 10.24 18.27 -2.80
C TYR A 261 8.73 18.12 -2.72
N MET A 262 8.19 17.84 -1.56
CA MET A 262 6.73 17.84 -1.35
C MET A 262 6.37 18.63 -0.10
N ARG A 263 5.28 19.38 -0.19
CA ARG A 263 4.65 20.07 0.93
C ARG A 263 3.15 19.85 0.89
N SER A 264 2.58 19.45 2.02
CA SER A 264 1.13 19.33 2.19
C SER A 264 0.58 20.56 2.90
N LEU A 265 -0.48 21.14 2.39
CA LEU A 265 -1.18 22.29 2.95
C LEU A 265 -2.59 21.88 3.39
N ALA A 266 -3.08 22.46 4.47
CA ALA A 266 -4.46 22.31 4.90
C ALA A 266 -5.29 23.52 4.41
N THR A 267 -6.55 23.29 3.99
CA THR A 267 -7.42 24.40 3.57
C THR A 267 -7.73 25.39 4.71
N ARG A 268 -7.62 24.93 5.96
CA ARG A 268 -7.92 25.68 7.21
C ARG A 268 -9.31 26.33 7.26
N GLN A 269 -10.00 26.38 6.14
CA GLN A 269 -11.40 26.81 6.02
C GLN A 269 -12.23 25.68 5.43
N ALA A 270 -13.43 25.53 5.95
CA ALA A 270 -14.37 24.55 5.43
C ALA A 270 -14.98 25.09 4.12
N ASN A 271 -15.09 24.23 3.11
CA ASN A 271 -15.65 24.50 1.76
C ASN A 271 -14.73 25.20 0.77
N LEU A 272 -13.45 25.39 1.07
CA LEU A 272 -12.48 25.80 0.07
C LEU A 272 -11.77 24.56 -0.51
N ALA A 273 -11.59 24.54 -1.81
CA ALA A 273 -10.78 23.52 -2.48
C ALA A 273 -9.29 23.83 -2.33
N MET A 274 -8.95 25.10 -2.12
CA MET A 274 -7.59 25.56 -2.02
C MET A 274 -7.32 26.30 -0.70
N SER A 275 -6.07 26.24 -0.25
CA SER A 275 -5.58 27.06 0.86
C SER A 275 -5.33 28.48 0.36
N PRO A 276 -5.66 29.53 1.13
CA PRO A 276 -5.34 30.91 0.74
C PRO A 276 -3.84 31.16 0.54
N PHE A 277 -2.98 30.28 1.04
CA PHE A 277 -1.51 30.39 0.97
C PHE A 277 -0.90 29.59 -0.18
N VAL A 278 -1.70 28.97 -1.05
CA VAL A 278 -1.21 28.16 -2.18
C VAL A 278 -0.35 28.99 -3.10
N LYS A 279 -0.78 30.20 -3.44
CA LYS A 279 -0.02 31.10 -4.32
C LYS A 279 1.37 31.39 -3.78
N ASP A 280 1.47 31.67 -2.49
CA ASP A 280 2.76 31.96 -1.84
C ASP A 280 3.65 30.71 -1.80
N ALA A 281 3.09 29.53 -1.49
CA ALA A 281 3.82 28.28 -1.51
C ALA A 281 4.36 27.95 -2.93
N VAL A 282 3.55 28.12 -3.96
CA VAL A 282 3.96 27.95 -5.36
C VAL A 282 5.05 28.95 -5.72
N ASN A 283 4.92 30.22 -5.34
CA ASN A 283 5.94 31.25 -5.60
C ASN A 283 7.27 30.93 -4.89
N ILE A 284 7.24 30.42 -3.66
CA ILE A 284 8.46 30.01 -2.92
C ILE A 284 9.20 28.90 -3.67
N VAL A 285 8.50 27.84 -4.13
CA VAL A 285 9.16 26.74 -4.85
C VAL A 285 9.60 27.18 -6.26
N LYS A 286 8.87 28.08 -6.92
CA LYS A 286 9.32 28.71 -8.17
C LYS A 286 10.58 29.55 -7.93
N ALA A 287 10.62 30.38 -6.88
CA ALA A 287 11.78 31.17 -6.51
C ALA A 287 12.99 30.30 -6.14
N ALA A 288 12.78 29.12 -5.58
CA ALA A 288 13.83 28.13 -5.34
C ALA A 288 14.40 27.53 -6.63
N GLY A 289 13.66 27.57 -7.74
CA GLY A 289 14.14 27.13 -9.06
C GLY A 289 13.98 25.64 -9.30
N PHE A 290 12.87 25.05 -8.84
CA PHE A 290 12.45 23.75 -9.34
C PHE A 290 12.07 23.84 -10.82
N ASP A 291 12.26 22.76 -11.56
CA ASP A 291 12.02 22.77 -13.01
C ASP A 291 10.54 22.58 -13.37
N LEU A 292 9.76 21.91 -12.50
CA LEU A 292 8.32 21.71 -12.63
C LEU A 292 7.67 21.77 -11.24
N VAL A 293 6.50 22.40 -11.15
CA VAL A 293 5.66 22.39 -9.95
C VAL A 293 4.38 21.64 -10.25
N ILE A 294 4.01 20.67 -9.41
CA ILE A 294 2.69 20.04 -9.41
C ILE A 294 1.89 20.61 -8.25
N LEU A 295 0.71 21.14 -8.56
CA LEU A 295 -0.28 21.58 -7.58
C LEU A 295 -1.43 20.58 -7.59
N GLU A 296 -1.61 19.81 -6.50
CA GLU A 296 -2.71 18.85 -6.33
C GLU A 296 -3.74 19.39 -5.35
N THR A 297 -5.02 19.35 -5.70
CA THR A 297 -6.12 19.76 -4.83
C THR A 297 -6.96 18.58 -4.36
N SER A 298 -7.63 18.78 -3.21
CA SER A 298 -8.54 17.81 -2.64
C SER A 298 -9.84 17.75 -3.41
N GLY A 299 -10.10 17.14 -4.44
CA GLY A 299 -11.36 17.10 -5.20
C GLY A 299 -12.64 17.13 -4.36
N ILE A 300 -13.13 18.32 -4.07
CA ILE A 300 -14.36 18.57 -3.27
C ILE A 300 -15.56 18.92 -4.19
N GLY A 301 -15.41 18.86 -5.51
CA GLY A 301 -16.49 19.13 -6.47
C GLY A 301 -16.54 20.58 -6.95
N GLN A 302 -17.51 21.38 -6.53
CA GLN A 302 -17.81 22.69 -7.13
C GLN A 302 -16.69 23.76 -7.08
N SER A 303 -15.66 23.60 -6.27
CA SER A 303 -14.53 24.55 -6.15
C SER A 303 -13.27 24.10 -6.93
N ASP A 304 -13.39 23.06 -7.76
CA ASP A 304 -12.23 22.47 -8.44
C ASP A 304 -11.64 23.38 -9.53
N THR A 305 -12.39 24.39 -10.00
CA THR A 305 -11.96 25.33 -11.05
C THR A 305 -10.96 26.37 -10.55
N GLU A 306 -10.86 26.63 -9.25
CA GLU A 306 -9.88 27.57 -8.66
C GLU A 306 -8.42 27.20 -9.04
N ILE A 307 -8.15 25.93 -9.32
CA ILE A 307 -6.81 25.46 -9.70
C ILE A 307 -6.32 26.08 -11.00
N VAL A 308 -7.23 26.42 -11.92
CA VAL A 308 -6.91 27.01 -13.23
C VAL A 308 -6.21 28.36 -13.07
N GLU A 309 -6.57 29.14 -12.02
CA GLU A 309 -5.97 30.45 -11.75
C GLU A 309 -4.53 30.35 -11.23
N HIS A 310 -4.12 29.16 -10.79
CA HIS A 310 -2.81 28.92 -10.17
C HIS A 310 -1.91 27.97 -10.97
N SER A 311 -2.36 27.54 -12.16
CA SER A 311 -1.62 26.60 -13.00
C SER A 311 -1.52 27.08 -14.46
N ASP A 312 -0.43 26.70 -15.15
CA ASP A 312 -0.23 26.94 -16.56
C ASP A 312 -0.91 25.86 -17.41
N VAL A 313 -0.99 24.64 -16.89
CA VAL A 313 -1.68 23.49 -17.48
C VAL A 313 -2.56 22.85 -16.42
N SER A 314 -3.80 22.58 -16.75
CA SER A 314 -4.79 21.98 -15.85
C SER A 314 -5.18 20.56 -16.27
N MET A 315 -5.16 19.61 -15.34
CA MET A 315 -5.56 18.22 -15.54
C MET A 315 -6.68 17.83 -14.59
N TYR A 316 -7.74 17.26 -15.16
CA TYR A 316 -8.86 16.71 -14.40
C TYR A 316 -8.79 15.19 -14.33
N VAL A 317 -8.87 14.62 -13.12
CA VAL A 317 -8.81 13.16 -12.88
C VAL A 317 -10.17 12.66 -12.40
N MET A 318 -10.78 11.77 -13.19
CA MET A 318 -12.08 11.17 -12.87
C MET A 318 -12.01 9.63 -12.95
N THR A 319 -13.11 8.97 -12.63
CA THR A 319 -13.25 7.52 -12.81
C THR A 319 -14.42 7.21 -13.74
N PRO A 320 -14.48 5.99 -14.33
CA PRO A 320 -15.54 5.64 -15.29
C PRO A 320 -16.96 5.84 -14.77
N GLU A 321 -17.18 5.75 -13.46
CA GLU A 321 -18.50 5.92 -12.83
C GLU A 321 -19.08 7.34 -13.01
N TYR A 322 -18.22 8.34 -13.19
CA TYR A 322 -18.62 9.74 -13.42
C TYR A 322 -18.68 10.08 -14.91
N GLY A 323 -18.33 9.15 -15.79
CA GLY A 323 -18.30 9.34 -17.25
C GLY A 323 -19.63 9.18 -17.96
N ALA A 324 -20.75 8.99 -17.25
CA ALA A 324 -22.07 8.93 -17.87
C ALA A 324 -22.50 10.30 -18.38
N ALA A 325 -23.01 10.39 -19.63
CA ALA A 325 -23.34 11.63 -20.33
C ALA A 325 -24.17 12.62 -19.49
N THR A 326 -25.15 12.14 -18.72
CA THR A 326 -26.00 12.97 -17.85
C THR A 326 -25.29 13.53 -16.61
N GLN A 327 -24.12 13.01 -16.25
CA GLN A 327 -23.33 13.51 -15.13
C GLN A 327 -22.23 14.47 -15.60
N LEU A 328 -21.76 14.33 -16.84
CA LEU A 328 -20.69 15.16 -17.41
C LEU A 328 -21.05 16.64 -17.45
N GLU A 329 -22.31 16.97 -17.74
CA GLU A 329 -22.82 18.35 -17.78
C GLU A 329 -22.77 19.07 -16.41
N LYS A 330 -22.55 18.33 -15.32
CA LYS A 330 -22.47 18.89 -13.95
C LYS A 330 -21.03 19.10 -13.49
N ILE A 331 -20.06 18.77 -14.31
CA ILE A 331 -18.64 18.84 -13.99
C ILE A 331 -18.05 20.08 -14.65
N ASP A 332 -18.09 21.20 -13.94
CA ASP A 332 -17.59 22.49 -14.43
C ASP A 332 -16.14 22.43 -14.93
N MET A 333 -15.32 21.57 -14.29
CA MET A 333 -13.90 21.43 -14.65
C MET A 333 -13.68 20.87 -16.07
N LEU A 334 -14.67 20.24 -16.68
CA LEU A 334 -14.58 19.78 -18.09
C LEU A 334 -14.56 20.94 -19.10
N ASP A 335 -14.96 22.14 -18.68
CA ASP A 335 -14.92 23.34 -19.52
C ASP A 335 -13.54 24.01 -19.50
N PHE A 336 -12.74 23.73 -18.48
CA PHE A 336 -11.47 24.42 -18.22
C PHE A 336 -10.24 23.52 -18.29
N ALA A 337 -10.43 22.20 -18.16
CA ALA A 337 -9.30 21.27 -18.15
C ALA A 337 -8.64 21.16 -19.51
N ASP A 338 -7.32 21.29 -19.54
CA ASP A 338 -6.53 21.05 -20.75
C ASP A 338 -6.38 19.57 -21.09
N VAL A 339 -6.38 18.74 -20.05
CA VAL A 339 -6.20 17.27 -20.15
C VAL A 339 -7.13 16.57 -19.18
N ILE A 340 -7.71 15.46 -19.59
CA ILE A 340 -8.56 14.62 -18.74
C ILE A 340 -7.97 13.22 -18.63
N ALA A 341 -7.84 12.73 -17.40
CA ALA A 341 -7.47 11.35 -17.12
C ALA A 341 -8.66 10.57 -16.51
N ILE A 342 -9.11 9.54 -17.21
CA ILE A 342 -10.09 8.58 -16.70
C ILE A 342 -9.30 7.45 -16.05
N ASN A 343 -9.07 7.57 -14.73
CA ASN A 343 -8.30 6.61 -13.97
C ASN A 343 -9.15 5.40 -13.56
N LYS A 344 -8.49 4.29 -13.15
CA LYS A 344 -9.12 2.99 -12.90
C LYS A 344 -9.84 2.47 -14.15
N PHE A 345 -9.16 2.59 -15.28
CA PHE A 345 -9.70 2.25 -16.59
C PHE A 345 -9.94 0.74 -16.79
N ASP A 346 -9.50 -0.08 -15.85
CA ASP A 346 -9.80 -1.51 -15.73
C ASP A 346 -11.25 -1.81 -15.33
N LYS A 347 -12.00 -0.81 -14.86
CA LYS A 347 -13.38 -0.97 -14.44
C LYS A 347 -14.35 -1.09 -15.63
N ARG A 348 -15.47 -1.80 -15.36
CA ARG A 348 -16.56 -1.93 -16.33
C ARG A 348 -17.10 -0.58 -16.77
N GLY A 349 -17.34 -0.41 -18.08
CA GLY A 349 -17.87 0.83 -18.66
C GLY A 349 -16.82 1.88 -18.99
N ALA A 350 -15.52 1.59 -18.79
CA ALA A 350 -14.45 2.54 -19.04
C ALA A 350 -14.36 3.02 -20.50
N LEU A 351 -14.56 2.14 -21.48
CA LEU A 351 -14.55 2.51 -22.91
C LEU A 351 -15.73 3.42 -23.30
N ASP A 352 -16.91 3.18 -22.72
CA ASP A 352 -18.07 4.06 -22.94
C ASP A 352 -17.83 5.43 -22.30
N ALA A 353 -17.31 5.46 -21.08
CA ALA A 353 -16.93 6.71 -20.42
C ALA A 353 -15.89 7.49 -21.23
N LEU A 354 -14.87 6.83 -21.77
CA LEU A 354 -13.84 7.47 -22.61
C LEU A 354 -14.47 8.14 -23.83
N ARG A 355 -15.33 7.42 -24.54
CA ARG A 355 -16.05 7.96 -25.71
C ARG A 355 -16.93 9.16 -25.35
N ASP A 356 -17.69 9.07 -24.27
CA ASP A 356 -18.63 10.10 -23.87
C ASP A 356 -17.91 11.35 -23.31
N VAL A 357 -16.83 11.17 -22.56
CA VAL A 357 -15.98 12.29 -22.10
C VAL A 357 -15.26 12.96 -23.27
N LYS A 358 -14.74 12.23 -24.26
CA LYS A 358 -14.16 12.81 -25.48
C LYS A 358 -15.19 13.67 -26.23
N LYS A 359 -16.43 13.20 -26.38
CA LYS A 359 -17.52 13.96 -26.99
C LYS A 359 -17.85 15.21 -26.19
N GLN A 360 -17.90 15.12 -24.86
CA GLN A 360 -18.18 16.27 -24.02
C GLN A 360 -17.06 17.29 -24.10
N PHE A 361 -15.80 16.86 -24.04
CA PHE A 361 -14.63 17.73 -24.22
C PHE A 361 -14.67 18.47 -25.57
N GLN A 362 -14.93 17.73 -26.65
CA GLN A 362 -15.07 18.32 -28.01
C GLN A 362 -16.13 19.42 -28.06
N ARG A 363 -17.29 19.23 -27.39
CA ARG A 363 -18.38 20.21 -27.34
C ARG A 363 -17.99 21.44 -26.49
N ASN A 364 -17.44 21.22 -25.29
CA ASN A 364 -17.12 22.30 -24.37
C ASN A 364 -16.03 23.22 -24.92
N HIS A 365 -15.08 22.66 -25.69
CA HIS A 365 -13.98 23.40 -26.31
C HIS A 365 -14.26 23.80 -27.79
N GLU A 366 -15.48 23.61 -28.28
CA GLU A 366 -15.92 23.96 -29.66
C GLU A 366 -15.06 23.36 -30.80
N LEU A 367 -14.44 22.18 -30.54
CA LEU A 367 -13.49 21.52 -31.44
C LEU A 367 -14.20 20.61 -32.48
N PHE A 368 -15.30 21.04 -33.08
CA PHE A 368 -16.18 20.21 -33.94
C PHE A 368 -15.51 19.68 -35.19
N GLU A 369 -14.48 20.34 -35.70
CA GLU A 369 -13.73 19.92 -36.89
C GLU A 369 -12.59 18.94 -36.58
N THR A 370 -12.26 18.76 -35.29
CA THR A 370 -11.15 17.90 -34.84
C THR A 370 -11.66 16.47 -34.63
N ASP A 371 -10.88 15.49 -35.08
CA ASP A 371 -11.20 14.09 -34.86
C ASP A 371 -11.32 13.80 -33.36
N ILE A 372 -12.40 13.13 -32.97
CA ILE A 372 -12.72 12.80 -31.58
C ILE A 372 -11.59 11.97 -30.89
N GLU A 373 -10.87 11.14 -31.69
CA GLU A 373 -9.78 10.33 -31.15
C GLU A 373 -8.57 11.18 -30.72
N LYS A 374 -8.43 12.40 -31.23
CA LYS A 374 -7.37 13.35 -30.90
C LYS A 374 -7.67 14.19 -29.65
N MET A 375 -8.84 14.03 -29.05
CA MET A 375 -9.16 14.75 -27.81
C MET A 375 -8.21 14.34 -26.68
N PRO A 376 -7.72 15.27 -25.83
CA PRO A 376 -6.75 15.02 -24.78
C PRO A 376 -7.39 14.33 -23.55
N VAL A 377 -8.00 13.18 -23.80
CA VAL A 377 -8.68 12.35 -22.80
C VAL A 377 -8.07 10.95 -22.82
N TYR A 378 -7.51 10.54 -21.68
CA TYR A 378 -6.71 9.32 -21.56
C TYR A 378 -7.31 8.36 -20.54
N GLY A 379 -7.43 7.09 -20.90
CA GLY A 379 -7.74 6.02 -19.95
C GLY A 379 -6.45 5.57 -19.24
N THR A 380 -6.42 5.60 -17.91
CA THR A 380 -5.23 5.32 -17.10
C THR A 380 -5.50 4.32 -15.99
N ILE A 381 -4.50 3.52 -15.62
CA ILE A 381 -4.54 2.61 -14.48
C ILE A 381 -3.32 2.89 -13.59
N ALA A 382 -3.40 3.94 -12.76
CA ALA A 382 -2.30 4.39 -11.93
C ALA A 382 -1.81 3.35 -10.91
N SER A 383 -2.60 2.31 -10.62
CA SER A 383 -2.20 1.17 -9.77
C SER A 383 -1.41 0.09 -10.51
N GLN A 384 -1.32 0.17 -11.84
CA GLN A 384 -0.61 -0.78 -12.67
C GLN A 384 0.79 -0.27 -13.00
N PHE A 385 1.80 -1.11 -12.75
CA PHE A 385 3.18 -0.80 -13.12
C PHE A 385 3.29 -0.61 -14.64
N ASN A 386 3.93 0.49 -15.04
CA ASN A 386 4.19 0.84 -16.45
C ASN A 386 2.92 0.81 -17.35
N ASP A 387 1.82 1.35 -16.84
CA ASP A 387 0.58 1.44 -17.61
C ASP A 387 0.76 2.27 -18.88
N THR A 388 0.32 1.71 -20.02
CA THR A 388 0.44 2.35 -21.34
C THR A 388 -0.37 3.64 -21.44
N GLY A 389 -1.55 3.69 -20.79
CA GLY A 389 -2.39 4.88 -20.75
C GLY A 389 -1.71 6.03 -19.98
N VAL A 390 -1.05 5.71 -18.85
CA VAL A 390 -0.24 6.71 -18.12
C VAL A 390 0.98 7.14 -18.92
N ASN A 391 1.61 6.25 -19.70
CA ASN A 391 2.73 6.60 -20.57
C ASN A 391 2.31 7.60 -21.65
N LEU A 392 1.19 7.35 -22.33
CA LEU A 392 0.65 8.26 -23.34
C LEU A 392 0.26 9.62 -22.73
N LEU A 393 -0.46 9.59 -21.61
CA LEU A 393 -0.80 10.80 -20.86
C LEU A 393 0.46 11.62 -20.52
N TYR A 394 1.50 10.98 -19.97
CA TYR A 394 2.74 11.66 -19.59
C TYR A 394 3.41 12.33 -20.78
N LYS A 395 3.56 11.60 -21.90
CA LYS A 395 4.18 12.12 -23.13
C LYS A 395 3.47 13.37 -23.64
N ASP A 396 2.14 13.29 -23.77
CA ASP A 396 1.35 14.39 -24.30
C ASP A 396 1.27 15.56 -23.31
N LEU A 397 1.27 15.27 -22.00
CA LEU A 397 1.30 16.28 -20.94
C LEU A 397 2.63 17.08 -20.96
N ILE A 398 3.78 16.42 -21.07
CA ILE A 398 5.08 17.10 -21.16
C ILE A 398 5.17 17.97 -22.41
N LYS A 399 4.65 17.48 -23.54
CA LYS A 399 4.54 18.25 -24.78
C LYS A 399 3.67 19.49 -24.59
N LEU A 400 2.48 19.33 -24.01
CA LEU A 400 1.56 20.42 -23.76
C LEU A 400 2.13 21.48 -22.79
N ILE A 401 2.82 21.06 -21.74
CA ILE A 401 3.53 21.96 -20.82
C ILE A 401 4.57 22.77 -21.61
N SER A 402 5.35 22.12 -22.47
CA SER A 402 6.36 22.79 -23.28
C SER A 402 5.76 23.83 -24.24
N GLU A 403 4.66 23.48 -24.90
CA GLU A 403 3.95 24.37 -25.83
C GLU A 403 3.33 25.59 -25.14
N LYS A 404 2.66 25.39 -24.00
CA LYS A 404 1.98 26.49 -23.28
C LYS A 404 2.94 27.44 -22.57
N THR A 405 4.05 26.92 -22.05
CA THR A 405 4.98 27.72 -21.24
C THR A 405 6.20 28.21 -22.01
N ASN A 406 6.40 27.74 -23.26
CA ASN A 406 7.61 27.97 -24.05
C ASN A 406 8.90 27.50 -23.33
N ILE A 407 8.80 26.46 -22.50
CA ILE A 407 9.94 25.84 -21.82
C ILE A 407 10.13 24.45 -22.42
N LEU A 408 11.28 24.23 -23.02
CA LEU A 408 11.54 22.98 -23.71
C LEU A 408 11.87 21.85 -22.72
N PHE A 409 11.05 20.82 -22.71
CA PHE A 409 11.31 19.53 -22.09
C PHE A 409 11.59 18.51 -23.19
N GLU A 410 12.85 18.24 -23.47
CA GLU A 410 13.25 17.22 -24.43
C GLU A 410 13.27 15.85 -23.75
N SER A 411 12.18 15.10 -23.91
CA SER A 411 12.12 13.72 -23.42
C SER A 411 13.11 12.85 -24.21
N THR A 412 14.00 12.17 -23.50
CA THR A 412 14.99 11.25 -24.08
C THR A 412 14.61 9.79 -23.85
N SER A 413 13.46 9.54 -23.24
CA SER A 413 13.10 8.22 -22.75
C SER A 413 12.53 7.34 -23.85
N ASP A 414 13.16 6.19 -24.09
CA ASP A 414 12.67 5.09 -24.93
C ASP A 414 11.42 4.40 -24.36
N LEU A 415 10.91 4.84 -23.20
CA LEU A 415 9.69 4.31 -22.58
C LEU A 415 8.48 4.35 -23.51
N PHE A 416 8.54 5.15 -24.58
CA PHE A 416 7.47 5.38 -25.54
C PHE A 416 7.69 4.70 -26.89
N SER A 417 8.86 4.07 -27.13
CA SER A 417 9.24 3.53 -28.42
C SER A 417 8.61 2.17 -28.75
N HIS A 418 8.02 1.51 -27.76
CA HIS A 418 7.28 0.28 -27.95
C HIS A 418 5.79 0.54 -27.69
N GLU A 419 4.94 0.30 -28.68
CA GLU A 419 3.58 -0.15 -28.44
C GLU A 419 3.72 -1.44 -27.61
N HIS A 420 3.86 -1.27 -26.30
CA HIS A 420 3.84 -2.43 -25.42
C HIS A 420 2.44 -3.01 -25.50
N GLU A 421 2.30 -4.10 -26.23
CA GLU A 421 1.31 -5.10 -25.88
C GLU A 421 1.31 -5.15 -24.35
N LYS A 422 0.13 -4.99 -23.75
CA LYS A 422 -0.04 -5.06 -22.28
C LYS A 422 0.89 -6.16 -21.78
N LEU A 423 1.93 -5.81 -21.06
CA LEU A 423 2.77 -6.77 -20.36
C LEU A 423 1.86 -7.41 -19.31
N GLN A 424 1.10 -8.38 -19.79
CA GLN A 424 0.25 -9.15 -18.91
C GLN A 424 1.19 -10.00 -18.08
N ILE A 425 1.33 -9.65 -16.80
CA ILE A 425 2.05 -10.47 -15.81
C ILE A 425 1.51 -11.91 -15.87
N ILE A 426 0.23 -12.07 -16.19
CA ILE A 426 -0.41 -13.35 -16.47
C ILE A 426 -0.69 -13.38 -17.98
N PRO A 427 -0.09 -14.28 -18.76
CA PRO A 427 -0.39 -14.46 -20.18
C PRO A 427 -1.90 -14.59 -20.42
N PRO A 428 -2.45 -14.10 -21.56
CA PRO A 428 -3.87 -14.21 -21.89
C PRO A 428 -4.42 -15.64 -21.79
N SER A 429 -3.57 -16.62 -22.12
CA SER A 429 -3.88 -18.05 -21.98
C SER A 429 -4.05 -18.52 -20.53
N ARG A 430 -3.65 -17.71 -19.55
CA ARG A 430 -3.71 -18.03 -18.11
C ARG A 430 -4.52 -17.03 -17.28
N VAL A 431 -5.34 -16.20 -17.87
CA VAL A 431 -6.22 -15.25 -17.17
C VAL A 431 -7.13 -15.94 -16.15
N ARG A 432 -7.49 -17.22 -16.42
CA ARG A 432 -8.30 -18.04 -15.53
C ARG A 432 -7.49 -18.96 -14.60
N TYR A 433 -6.19 -18.78 -14.49
CA TYR A 433 -5.28 -19.69 -13.78
C TYR A 433 -5.75 -20.01 -12.34
N LEU A 434 -6.15 -19.02 -11.56
CA LEU A 434 -6.66 -19.25 -10.20
C LEU A 434 -8.00 -19.96 -10.19
N SER A 435 -8.88 -19.67 -11.14
CA SER A 435 -10.15 -20.37 -11.31
C SER A 435 -9.91 -21.83 -11.69
N GLU A 436 -8.96 -22.09 -12.59
CA GLU A 436 -8.60 -23.44 -13.03
C GLU A 436 -8.03 -24.26 -11.87
N ILE A 437 -7.17 -23.68 -11.03
CA ILE A 437 -6.68 -24.34 -9.81
C ILE A 437 -7.86 -24.68 -8.91
N SER A 438 -8.74 -23.74 -8.62
CA SER A 438 -9.90 -23.94 -7.74
C SER A 438 -10.86 -24.99 -8.29
N GLU A 439 -11.15 -24.95 -9.59
CA GLU A 439 -12.01 -25.94 -10.26
C GLU A 439 -11.37 -27.33 -10.24
N THR A 440 -10.05 -27.43 -10.48
CA THR A 440 -9.31 -28.69 -10.46
C THR A 440 -9.32 -29.30 -9.07
N VAL A 441 -9.06 -28.51 -8.03
CA VAL A 441 -9.11 -28.96 -6.64
C VAL A 441 -10.52 -29.44 -6.25
N ARG A 442 -11.58 -28.71 -6.63
CA ARG A 442 -12.96 -29.14 -6.38
C ARG A 442 -13.30 -30.42 -7.12
N LYS A 443 -12.93 -30.55 -8.39
CA LYS A 443 -13.14 -31.77 -9.17
C LYS A 443 -12.42 -32.96 -8.54
N TYR A 444 -11.17 -32.78 -8.12
CA TYR A 444 -10.38 -33.81 -7.44
C TYR A 444 -11.03 -34.22 -6.10
N ASN A 445 -11.45 -33.27 -5.28
CA ASN A 445 -12.10 -33.56 -4.01
C ASN A 445 -13.40 -34.34 -4.20
N ASN A 446 -14.25 -33.93 -5.13
CA ASN A 446 -15.50 -34.63 -5.44
C ASN A 446 -15.24 -36.04 -5.99
N TRP A 447 -14.23 -36.19 -6.85
CA TRP A 447 -13.82 -37.50 -7.36
C TRP A 447 -13.31 -38.40 -6.23
N SER A 448 -12.45 -37.89 -5.34
CA SER A 448 -11.91 -38.65 -4.21
C SER A 448 -13.00 -39.12 -3.24
N GLU A 449 -14.01 -38.29 -2.99
CA GLU A 449 -15.15 -38.63 -2.16
C GLU A 449 -16.00 -39.75 -2.79
N LYS A 450 -16.33 -39.64 -4.08
CA LYS A 450 -17.04 -40.70 -4.80
C LYS A 450 -16.27 -42.03 -4.81
N GLN A 451 -14.95 -41.98 -5.04
CA GLN A 451 -14.12 -43.17 -5.01
C GLN A 451 -14.08 -43.82 -3.59
N ALA A 452 -14.05 -42.99 -2.55
CA ALA A 452 -14.11 -43.47 -1.18
C ALA A 452 -15.46 -44.15 -0.86
N GLU A 453 -16.59 -43.59 -1.32
CA GLU A 453 -17.91 -44.19 -1.20
C GLU A 453 -17.99 -45.56 -1.89
N ILE A 454 -17.48 -45.64 -3.14
CA ILE A 454 -17.41 -46.89 -3.88
C ILE A 454 -16.60 -47.95 -3.11
N ALA A 455 -15.45 -47.53 -2.54
CA ALA A 455 -14.60 -48.45 -1.77
C ALA A 455 -15.26 -48.91 -0.47
N SER A 456 -16.02 -48.06 0.23
CA SER A 456 -16.84 -48.43 1.39
C SER A 456 -17.91 -49.44 1.01
N ASP A 457 -18.64 -49.19 -0.09
CA ASP A 457 -19.65 -50.14 -0.59
C ASP A 457 -19.04 -51.53 -0.87
N LEU A 458 -17.92 -51.55 -1.55
CA LEU A 458 -17.18 -52.79 -1.84
C LEU A 458 -16.74 -53.54 -0.57
N PHE A 459 -16.26 -52.79 0.43
CA PHE A 459 -15.93 -53.37 1.74
C PHE A 459 -17.15 -53.97 2.41
N ALA A 460 -18.29 -53.28 2.40
CA ALA A 460 -19.54 -53.72 2.97
C ALA A 460 -20.05 -54.99 2.26
N PHE A 461 -20.01 -55.04 0.90
CA PHE A 461 -20.43 -56.22 0.16
C PHE A 461 -19.54 -57.43 0.44
N LYS A 462 -18.21 -57.23 0.49
CA LYS A 462 -17.25 -58.28 0.83
C LYS A 462 -17.52 -58.84 2.20
N LYS A 463 -17.67 -57.98 3.21
CA LYS A 463 -17.92 -58.38 4.59
C LYS A 463 -19.28 -59.06 4.75
N THR A 464 -20.30 -58.61 4.02
CA THR A 464 -21.65 -59.20 4.02
C THR A 464 -21.59 -60.58 3.42
N LYS A 465 -20.91 -60.77 2.28
CA LYS A 465 -20.74 -62.07 1.62
C LYS A 465 -20.06 -63.09 2.53
N GLU A 466 -19.01 -62.69 3.29
CA GLU A 466 -18.30 -63.58 4.22
C GLU A 466 -19.23 -64.11 5.35
N ASN A 467 -20.31 -63.42 5.69
CA ASN A 467 -21.21 -63.79 6.76
C ASN A 467 -22.50 -64.51 6.29
N ILE A 468 -22.73 -64.59 4.98
CA ILE A 468 -23.94 -65.25 4.43
C ILE A 468 -23.68 -66.73 4.14
N LYS A 469 -24.55 -67.57 4.67
CA LYS A 469 -24.52 -69.05 4.45
C LYS A 469 -25.29 -69.51 3.21
N ASN A 470 -26.16 -68.64 2.66
CA ASN A 470 -26.96 -68.99 1.48
C ASN A 470 -26.15 -68.72 0.19
N THR A 471 -25.93 -69.77 -0.58
CA THR A 471 -25.09 -69.76 -1.78
C THR A 471 -25.67 -68.92 -2.92
N GLU A 472 -27.00 -68.85 -3.05
CA GLU A 472 -27.67 -68.08 -4.10
C GLU A 472 -27.57 -66.57 -3.83
N THR A 473 -27.85 -66.16 -2.57
CA THR A 473 -27.68 -64.76 -2.12
C THR A 473 -26.22 -64.31 -2.21
N ALA A 474 -25.25 -65.17 -1.89
CA ALA A 474 -23.82 -64.86 -2.00
C ALA A 474 -23.39 -64.64 -3.46
N LYS A 475 -23.98 -65.34 -4.44
CA LYS A 475 -23.75 -65.11 -5.87
C LYS A 475 -24.29 -63.76 -6.33
N SER A 476 -25.52 -63.43 -5.95
CA SER A 476 -26.12 -62.11 -6.28
C SER A 476 -25.31 -60.93 -5.72
N ILE A 477 -24.78 -61.08 -4.50
CA ILE A 477 -23.92 -60.06 -3.90
C ILE A 477 -22.59 -59.97 -4.65
N GLN A 478 -22.05 -61.09 -5.13
CA GLN A 478 -20.84 -61.09 -5.92
C GLN A 478 -21.04 -60.36 -7.25
N GLU A 479 -22.14 -60.59 -7.95
CA GLU A 479 -22.44 -59.85 -9.19
C GLU A 479 -22.54 -58.34 -8.96
N ILE A 480 -23.14 -57.90 -7.83
CA ILE A 480 -23.22 -56.48 -7.43
C ILE A 480 -21.80 -55.95 -7.14
N TYR A 481 -20.98 -56.71 -6.42
CA TYR A 481 -19.59 -56.37 -6.12
C TYR A 481 -18.78 -56.19 -7.40
N ASP A 482 -18.83 -57.16 -8.32
CA ASP A 482 -18.05 -57.14 -9.57
C ASP A 482 -18.45 -55.93 -10.45
N ASN A 483 -19.72 -55.63 -10.54
CA ASN A 483 -20.24 -54.43 -11.22
C ASN A 483 -19.74 -53.14 -10.58
N LYS A 484 -19.80 -53.06 -9.23
CA LYS A 484 -19.37 -51.87 -8.48
C LYS A 484 -17.87 -51.69 -8.51
N GLU A 485 -17.08 -52.79 -8.60
CA GLU A 485 -15.64 -52.75 -8.71
C GLU A 485 -15.15 -52.08 -10.02
N LEU A 486 -15.95 -52.17 -11.09
CA LEU A 486 -15.65 -51.51 -12.37
C LEU A 486 -15.70 -49.96 -12.27
N GLU A 487 -16.42 -49.42 -11.26
CA GLU A 487 -16.49 -47.99 -11.00
C GLU A 487 -15.25 -47.47 -10.22
N LEU A 488 -14.49 -48.35 -9.57
CA LEU A 488 -13.29 -48.00 -8.81
C LEU A 488 -12.10 -47.82 -9.74
N ASP A 489 -11.37 -46.69 -9.58
CA ASP A 489 -10.15 -46.46 -10.34
C ASP A 489 -9.12 -47.56 -10.05
N PRO A 490 -8.48 -48.17 -11.09
CA PRO A 490 -7.49 -49.22 -10.91
C PRO A 490 -6.32 -48.84 -9.98
N LYS A 491 -5.93 -47.56 -9.94
CA LYS A 491 -4.90 -47.08 -9.03
C LYS A 491 -5.38 -47.12 -7.58
N ASN A 492 -6.64 -46.81 -7.34
CA ASN A 492 -7.26 -46.84 -6.02
C ASN A 492 -7.39 -48.30 -5.53
N LYS A 493 -7.74 -49.23 -6.42
CA LYS A 493 -7.73 -50.67 -6.10
C LYS A 493 -6.34 -51.10 -5.62
N LYS A 494 -5.27 -50.70 -6.31
CA LYS A 494 -3.89 -51.03 -5.94
C LYS A 494 -3.52 -50.46 -4.56
N ILE A 495 -3.98 -49.23 -4.25
CA ILE A 495 -3.75 -48.61 -2.92
C ILE A 495 -4.36 -49.51 -1.82
N LEU A 496 -5.58 -50.00 -2.02
CA LEU A 496 -6.26 -50.84 -1.03
C LEU A 496 -5.57 -52.22 -0.90
N GLU A 497 -5.14 -52.82 -2.00
CA GLU A 497 -4.42 -54.09 -1.99
C GLU A 497 -3.06 -54.02 -1.27
N THR A 498 -2.39 -52.90 -1.37
CA THR A 498 -1.05 -52.69 -0.79
C THR A 498 -1.10 -52.08 0.63
N TRP A 499 -2.27 -51.71 1.14
CA TRP A 499 -2.40 -50.99 2.40
C TRP A 499 -1.81 -51.74 3.60
N ASP A 500 -2.12 -53.03 3.75
CA ASP A 500 -1.61 -53.81 4.88
C ASP A 500 -0.07 -53.94 4.84
N SER A 501 0.52 -54.03 3.66
CA SER A 501 1.97 -54.04 3.48
C SER A 501 2.58 -52.70 3.85
N LYS A 502 1.92 -51.58 3.46
CA LYS A 502 2.31 -50.23 3.82
C LYS A 502 2.28 -50.04 5.33
N VAL A 503 1.20 -50.39 6.01
CA VAL A 503 1.08 -50.33 7.46
C VAL A 503 2.17 -51.15 8.15
N LYS A 504 2.45 -52.36 7.68
CA LYS A 504 3.50 -53.23 8.23
C LYS A 504 4.88 -52.61 8.13
N ASN A 505 5.21 -51.99 6.98
CA ASN A 505 6.53 -51.37 6.75
C ASN A 505 6.75 -50.18 7.70
N TYR A 506 5.72 -49.38 7.99
CA TYR A 506 5.85 -48.23 8.88
C TYR A 506 5.68 -48.55 10.38
N SER A 507 5.10 -49.70 10.73
CA SER A 507 4.94 -50.16 12.11
C SER A 507 6.09 -50.99 12.65
N GLY A 508 6.98 -51.50 11.76
CA GLY A 508 8.20 -52.22 12.12
C GLY A 508 9.18 -51.37 12.95
N ASP A 509 10.29 -51.95 13.37
CA ASP A 509 11.36 -51.20 14.05
C ASP A 509 12.30 -50.50 13.06
N GLU A 510 12.39 -50.99 11.85
CA GLU A 510 13.20 -50.45 10.77
C GLU A 510 12.41 -50.31 9.47
N PHE A 511 12.63 -49.22 8.75
CA PHE A 511 12.14 -48.97 7.41
C PHE A 511 13.29 -49.14 6.42
N VAL A 512 13.14 -50.05 5.45
CA VAL A 512 14.17 -50.32 4.46
C VAL A 512 13.77 -49.77 3.10
N TYR A 513 14.64 -49.02 2.47
CA TYR A 513 14.46 -48.52 1.12
C TYR A 513 15.77 -48.62 0.31
N GLN A 514 15.65 -48.65 -1.01
CA GLN A 514 16.80 -48.81 -1.90
C GLN A 514 17.23 -47.50 -2.53
N VAL A 515 18.54 -47.22 -2.44
CA VAL A 515 19.18 -46.11 -3.17
C VAL A 515 20.33 -46.66 -3.97
N ARG A 516 20.25 -46.51 -5.27
CA ARG A 516 21.30 -46.98 -6.21
C ARG A 516 21.71 -48.44 -5.98
N GLY A 517 20.75 -49.33 -5.72
CA GLY A 517 20.97 -50.76 -5.49
C GLY A 517 21.52 -51.13 -4.11
N LYS A 518 21.57 -50.18 -3.16
CA LYS A 518 21.95 -50.45 -1.76
C LYS A 518 20.74 -50.27 -0.87
N ASP A 519 20.49 -51.21 0.02
CA ASP A 519 19.44 -51.12 1.03
C ASP A 519 19.89 -50.16 2.12
N ILE A 520 19.03 -49.21 2.43
CA ILE A 520 19.21 -48.26 3.53
C ILE A 520 18.15 -48.57 4.58
N CYS A 521 18.59 -48.88 5.80
CA CYS A 521 17.74 -49.16 6.96
C CYS A 521 17.72 -47.93 7.85
N VAL A 522 16.52 -47.46 8.19
CA VAL A 522 16.33 -46.32 9.09
C VAL A 522 15.36 -46.71 10.20
N SER A 523 15.69 -46.36 11.46
CA SER A 523 14.80 -46.59 12.58
C SER A 523 13.47 -45.83 12.44
N THR A 524 12.36 -46.54 12.59
CA THR A 524 11.00 -45.97 12.53
C THR A 524 10.60 -45.24 13.81
N LYS A 525 11.38 -45.40 14.89
CA LYS A 525 11.05 -44.90 16.24
C LYS A 525 12.14 -43.98 16.74
N THR A 526 11.75 -43.01 17.57
CA THR A 526 12.64 -42.16 18.38
C THR A 526 12.37 -42.46 19.87
N GLU A 527 13.38 -42.28 20.69
CA GLU A 527 13.24 -42.43 22.15
C GLU A 527 12.94 -41.07 22.77
N SER A 528 11.90 -41.00 23.60
CA SER A 528 11.53 -39.81 24.36
C SER A 528 12.42 -39.64 25.58
N LEU A 529 12.39 -38.48 26.22
CA LEU A 529 13.08 -38.23 27.52
C LEU A 529 12.64 -39.18 28.63
N ALA A 530 11.46 -39.80 28.50
CA ALA A 530 10.94 -40.81 29.42
C ALA A 530 11.29 -42.26 28.98
N HIS A 531 12.24 -42.44 28.05
CA HIS A 531 12.63 -43.73 27.48
C HIS A 531 11.52 -44.52 26.79
N LEU A 532 10.50 -43.83 26.30
CA LEU A 532 9.42 -44.45 25.53
C LEU A 532 9.75 -44.37 24.04
N LYS A 533 9.56 -45.49 23.33
CA LYS A 533 9.71 -45.53 21.86
C LYS A 533 8.50 -44.92 21.18
N ILE A 534 8.69 -43.75 20.55
CA ILE A 534 7.64 -43.03 19.81
C ILE A 534 7.85 -43.22 18.32
N PRO A 535 6.85 -43.68 17.56
CA PRO A 535 6.96 -43.82 16.10
C PRO A 535 7.13 -42.44 15.45
N LYS A 536 8.09 -42.31 14.51
CA LYS A 536 8.30 -41.09 13.73
C LYS A 536 7.12 -40.76 12.83
N ILE A 537 6.45 -41.82 12.33
CA ILE A 537 5.23 -41.74 11.51
C ILE A 537 4.24 -42.77 12.02
N SER A 538 2.99 -42.35 12.17
CA SER A 538 1.88 -43.24 12.58
C SER A 538 0.79 -43.20 11.51
N LEU A 539 0.46 -44.37 10.96
CA LEU A 539 -0.66 -44.49 10.02
C LEU A 539 -1.99 -44.68 10.77
N PRO A 540 -3.11 -44.22 10.19
CA PRO A 540 -4.41 -44.41 10.80
C PRO A 540 -4.79 -45.89 10.86
N LYS A 541 -5.58 -46.27 11.90
CA LYS A 541 -6.03 -47.65 12.13
C LYS A 541 -7.42 -47.90 11.52
N TYR A 542 -7.64 -47.41 10.31
CA TYR A 542 -8.91 -47.59 9.60
C TYR A 542 -9.07 -49.06 9.15
N LYS A 543 -10.30 -49.51 9.13
CA LYS A 543 -10.71 -50.83 8.66
C LYS A 543 -11.54 -50.76 7.39
N ASP A 544 -12.34 -49.70 7.28
CA ASP A 544 -13.15 -49.44 6.10
C ASP A 544 -12.28 -48.99 4.92
N TRP A 545 -12.54 -49.58 3.77
CA TRP A 545 -11.77 -49.26 2.56
C TRP A 545 -11.97 -47.84 2.07
N GLY A 546 -13.15 -47.28 2.28
CA GLY A 546 -13.41 -45.87 1.93
C GLY A 546 -12.64 -44.91 2.81
N GLU A 547 -12.54 -45.15 4.12
CA GLU A 547 -11.74 -44.32 5.01
C GLU A 547 -10.25 -44.43 4.69
N ILE A 548 -9.75 -45.63 4.40
CA ILE A 548 -8.36 -45.87 3.98
C ILE A 548 -8.06 -45.10 2.68
N LEU A 549 -8.96 -45.22 1.70
CA LEU A 549 -8.79 -44.56 0.42
C LEU A 549 -8.89 -43.03 0.54
N LYS A 550 -9.86 -42.54 1.28
CA LYS A 550 -10.02 -41.09 1.54
C LYS A 550 -8.78 -40.48 2.18
N TRP A 551 -8.20 -41.18 3.17
CA TRP A 551 -6.96 -40.73 3.80
C TRP A 551 -5.79 -40.72 2.79
N ASN A 552 -5.62 -41.76 1.99
CA ASN A 552 -4.55 -41.80 0.98
C ASN A 552 -4.72 -40.73 -0.10
N LEU A 553 -5.95 -40.36 -0.49
CA LEU A 553 -6.22 -39.38 -1.53
C LEU A 553 -6.21 -37.93 -1.04
N LYS A 554 -6.46 -37.68 0.26
CA LYS A 554 -6.56 -36.30 0.79
C LYS A 554 -5.44 -35.90 1.76
N GLU A 555 -4.83 -36.84 2.46
CA GLU A 555 -3.83 -36.58 3.48
C GLU A 555 -2.49 -37.22 3.13
N ASN A 556 -2.42 -38.55 3.17
CA ASN A 556 -1.27 -39.38 2.85
C ASN A 556 -0.01 -39.13 3.70
N LEU A 557 1.08 -39.78 3.38
CA LEU A 557 2.37 -39.62 4.01
C LEU A 557 3.14 -38.44 3.44
N PRO A 558 4.02 -37.77 4.25
CA PRO A 558 4.92 -36.74 3.73
C PRO A 558 5.77 -37.26 2.54
N GLY A 559 5.72 -36.55 1.42
CA GLY A 559 6.38 -36.94 0.18
C GLY A 559 5.54 -37.79 -0.77
N GLU A 560 4.37 -38.26 -0.36
CA GLU A 560 3.39 -38.93 -1.22
C GLU A 560 2.20 -37.99 -1.49
N PHE A 561 1.78 -37.94 -2.80
CA PHE A 561 0.62 -37.10 -3.17
C PHE A 561 -0.64 -37.48 -2.39
N PRO A 562 -1.42 -36.48 -1.88
CA PRO A 562 -1.32 -35.04 -2.08
C PRO A 562 -0.40 -34.30 -1.11
N TYR A 563 0.22 -34.96 -0.13
CA TYR A 563 1.16 -34.35 0.80
C TYR A 563 2.56 -34.23 0.18
N ALA A 564 2.67 -33.35 -0.83
CA ALA A 564 3.88 -33.16 -1.63
C ALA A 564 4.95 -32.26 -0.98
N ALA A 565 4.89 -32.00 0.33
CA ALA A 565 5.99 -31.33 1.03
C ALA A 565 7.22 -32.24 0.92
N GLY A 566 8.29 -31.77 0.27
CA GLY A 566 9.48 -32.52 -0.11
C GLY A 566 10.33 -33.07 1.07
N VAL A 567 9.67 -33.54 2.12
CA VAL A 567 10.29 -34.15 3.28
C VAL A 567 10.19 -35.65 3.15
N PHE A 568 11.31 -36.26 2.91
CA PHE A 568 11.41 -37.72 2.95
C PHE A 568 11.05 -38.22 4.37
N PRO A 569 10.15 -39.22 4.53
CA PRO A 569 9.66 -39.67 5.83
C PRO A 569 10.74 -40.07 6.82
N PHE A 570 11.83 -40.67 6.30
CA PHE A 570 12.97 -41.08 7.09
C PHE A 570 14.25 -40.48 6.51
N LYS A 571 14.88 -39.58 7.24
CA LYS A 571 16.21 -39.04 6.91
C LYS A 571 17.29 -40.00 7.38
N ARG A 572 18.43 -40.01 6.69
CA ARG A 572 19.65 -40.64 7.20
C ARG A 572 20.09 -39.98 8.50
N GLU A 573 20.58 -40.74 9.45
CA GLU A 573 21.24 -40.18 10.62
C GLU A 573 22.48 -39.39 10.17
N GLY A 574 22.53 -38.13 10.46
CA GLY A 574 23.65 -37.24 10.11
C GLY A 574 23.44 -36.29 8.93
N GLU A 575 22.25 -36.24 8.30
CA GLU A 575 21.87 -35.19 7.33
C GLU A 575 20.96 -34.14 7.91
#